data_3a62d6e85d15196c9490c25bb937d0df
#
_entry.id   3a62d6e85d15196c9490c25bb937d0df
#
_cell.length_a   1.000
_cell.length_b   1.000
_cell.length_c   1.000
_cell.angle_alpha   90.00
_cell.angle_beta   90.00
_cell.angle_gamma   90.00
#
_symmetry.space_group_name_H-M   'P 1'
#
loop_
_entity.id
_entity.type
_entity.pdbx_description
1 polymer ?
#
loop_
_entity_poly.entity_id
_entity_poly.type
_entity_poly.pdbx_seq_one_letter_code
_entity_poly.pdbx_strand_id
1 'polypeptide(L)'
;MDFCSSNFWIYISIYQTLSESFIKDDSFVFYLGDNVIVGGIKRFLEEFRNSNNNCQLVLSKVKDPQRFGVPEIKKGKIIKVEEKPKAPKSNFAVTGIYFYDSHIFEAVNNIKPGWRGELEISDAHQYLIDKEYRVGYSEITGWWKDTGKPEDLIEANRLVLEQIINHKESIIQGKVDNHSEIIGKVIIEKEAKILNSNILGPVIIGKNTIVENSYIGPFTAIYYDCQILNSEIEYSIIMEKSKIIDIETRIERSILGKSIEIVKGNSRPKTQRFILGDQSNIKL
;
A
#
# COMPACT_ATOMS: atom_id res chain seq x y z
N MET A 1 15.79 -2.24 22.53
CA MET A 1 16.37 -1.38 21.50
C MET A 1 15.24 -1.00 20.55
N ASP A 2 14.65 0.17 20.78
CA ASP A 2 13.50 0.64 20.01
C ASP A 2 13.97 1.13 18.65
N PHE A 3 13.83 0.28 17.63
CA PHE A 3 14.26 0.60 16.26
C PHE A 3 13.10 1.07 15.36
N CYS A 4 11.95 1.47 15.90
CA CYS A 4 10.76 1.57 15.05
C CYS A 4 9.87 2.78 15.26
N SER A 5 10.35 4.01 15.51
CA SER A 5 9.44 5.16 15.39
C SER A 5 10.06 6.54 15.13
N SER A 6 11.35 6.74 15.29
CA SER A 6 11.94 8.09 15.17
C SER A 6 12.85 8.33 13.96
N ASN A 7 13.21 7.28 13.20
CA ASN A 7 14.25 7.41 12.18
C ASN A 7 13.77 7.36 10.72
N PHE A 8 12.48 7.13 10.46
CA PHE A 8 11.99 6.92 9.10
C PHE A 8 12.12 8.19 8.22
N TRP A 9 11.91 9.34 8.80
CA TRP A 9 11.93 10.63 8.09
C TRP A 9 13.34 11.22 7.90
N ILE A 10 14.28 10.90 8.77
CA ILE A 10 15.71 11.19 8.55
C ILE A 10 16.20 10.44 7.29
N TYR A 11 15.66 9.27 7.02
CA TYR A 11 16.04 8.47 5.85
C TYR A 11 15.62 9.11 4.52
N ILE A 12 14.49 9.81 4.42
CA ILE A 12 14.05 10.40 3.14
C ILE A 12 15.06 11.42 2.63
N SER A 13 15.53 12.35 3.48
CA SER A 13 16.54 13.32 3.10
C SER A 13 17.90 12.67 2.85
N ILE A 14 18.30 11.66 3.63
CA ILE A 14 19.53 10.90 3.43
C ILE A 14 19.48 10.14 2.10
N TYR A 15 18.37 9.45 1.77
CA TYR A 15 18.25 8.75 0.50
C TYR A 15 18.28 9.71 -0.70
N GLN A 16 17.68 10.88 -0.60
CA GLN A 16 17.77 11.89 -1.64
C GLN A 16 19.23 12.37 -1.82
N THR A 17 19.93 12.70 -0.74
CA THR A 17 21.33 13.10 -0.80
C THR A 17 22.24 11.98 -1.33
N LEU A 18 22.02 10.73 -0.94
CA LEU A 18 22.77 9.57 -1.44
C LEU A 18 22.50 9.29 -2.93
N SER A 19 21.33 9.62 -3.43
CA SER A 19 20.99 9.42 -4.84
C SER A 19 21.44 10.55 -5.75
N GLU A 20 21.84 11.72 -5.23
CA GLU A 20 22.32 12.87 -6.00
C GLU A 20 23.48 12.49 -6.94
N SER A 21 24.46 11.74 -6.45
CA SER A 21 25.62 11.29 -7.24
C SER A 21 25.24 10.35 -8.40
N PHE A 22 24.13 9.62 -8.26
CA PHE A 22 23.61 8.72 -9.28
C PHE A 22 22.69 9.44 -10.26
N ILE A 23 21.79 10.29 -9.78
CA ILE A 23 20.79 10.99 -10.58
C ILE A 23 21.39 12.16 -11.35
N LYS A 24 22.31 12.89 -10.72
CA LYS A 24 22.96 14.10 -11.29
C LYS A 24 21.92 15.14 -11.74
N ASP A 25 21.93 15.48 -13.03
CA ASP A 25 21.06 16.52 -13.62
C ASP A 25 19.75 15.94 -14.19
N ASP A 26 19.53 14.64 -14.07
CA ASP A 26 18.32 13.98 -14.60
C ASP A 26 17.08 14.32 -13.77
N SER A 27 15.93 14.30 -14.44
CA SER A 27 14.64 14.34 -13.77
C SER A 27 14.25 12.93 -13.30
N PHE A 28 13.61 12.83 -12.13
CA PHE A 28 13.27 11.55 -11.54
C PHE A 28 11.92 11.55 -10.82
N VAL A 29 11.44 10.36 -10.52
CA VAL A 29 10.27 10.13 -9.67
C VAL A 29 10.74 9.64 -8.31
N PHE A 30 10.29 10.30 -7.26
CA PHE A 30 10.42 9.82 -5.90
C PHE A 30 9.08 9.29 -5.42
N TYR A 31 9.01 8.00 -5.16
CA TYR A 31 7.77 7.30 -4.84
C TYR A 31 7.93 6.52 -3.54
N LEU A 32 7.17 6.89 -2.51
CA LEU A 32 7.16 6.16 -1.24
C LEU A 32 6.42 4.84 -1.42
N GLY A 33 7.05 3.74 -1.00
CA GLY A 33 6.58 2.38 -1.27
C GLY A 33 5.29 1.97 -0.54
N ASP A 34 4.86 2.75 0.44
CA ASP A 34 3.61 2.58 1.18
C ASP A 34 2.40 3.31 0.53
N ASN A 35 2.61 3.96 -0.60
CA ASN A 35 1.54 4.64 -1.31
C ASN A 35 0.95 3.76 -2.42
N VAL A 36 -0.35 3.61 -2.44
CA VAL A 36 -1.08 2.86 -3.47
C VAL A 36 -2.06 3.79 -4.16
N ILE A 37 -2.00 3.86 -5.50
CA ILE A 37 -2.92 4.69 -6.31
C ILE A 37 -3.57 3.88 -7.43
N VAL A 38 -4.76 4.31 -7.81
CA VAL A 38 -5.45 3.78 -8.99
C VAL A 38 -4.86 4.37 -10.27
N GLY A 39 -4.72 3.54 -11.31
CA GLY A 39 -4.31 3.98 -12.66
C GLY A 39 -2.81 4.22 -12.85
N GLY A 40 -2.00 4.05 -11.79
CA GLY A 40 -0.55 4.21 -11.86
C GLY A 40 -0.09 5.65 -12.06
N ILE A 41 1.20 5.85 -12.32
CA ILE A 41 1.84 7.18 -12.35
C ILE A 41 2.08 7.74 -13.76
N LYS A 42 1.77 6.98 -14.81
CA LYS A 42 2.14 7.35 -16.19
C LYS A 42 1.62 8.74 -16.59
N ARG A 43 0.35 9.04 -16.26
CA ARG A 43 -0.25 10.35 -16.55
C ARG A 43 0.53 11.50 -15.91
N PHE A 44 0.88 11.37 -14.64
CA PHE A 44 1.62 12.41 -13.90
C PHE A 44 3.02 12.60 -14.44
N LEU A 45 3.67 11.52 -14.88
CA LEU A 45 4.97 11.57 -15.55
C LEU A 45 4.89 12.35 -16.87
N GLU A 46 3.85 12.11 -17.68
CA GLU A 46 3.62 12.83 -18.93
C GLU A 46 3.32 14.32 -18.69
N GLU A 47 2.48 14.63 -17.69
CA GLU A 47 2.20 16.01 -17.27
C GLU A 47 3.49 16.74 -16.84
N PHE A 48 4.35 16.10 -16.02
CA PHE A 48 5.61 16.66 -15.59
C PHE A 48 6.57 16.90 -16.77
N ARG A 49 6.74 15.92 -17.65
CA ARG A 49 7.61 16.02 -18.85
C ARG A 49 7.19 17.13 -19.80
N ASN A 50 5.90 17.39 -19.90
CA ASN A 50 5.35 18.41 -20.78
C ASN A 50 5.25 19.79 -20.08
N SER A 51 5.60 19.87 -18.81
CA SER A 51 5.65 21.13 -18.05
C SER A 51 7.07 21.66 -18.01
N ASN A 52 7.19 22.90 -17.51
CA ASN A 52 8.48 23.47 -17.17
C ASN A 52 8.67 23.49 -15.64
N ASN A 53 8.04 22.58 -14.90
CA ASN A 53 8.14 22.53 -13.45
C ASN A 53 9.48 21.92 -13.00
N ASN A 54 10.05 22.48 -11.94
CA ASN A 54 11.21 21.92 -11.24
C ASN A 54 10.76 20.82 -10.26
N CYS A 55 9.54 20.97 -9.74
CA CYS A 55 8.89 20.00 -8.85
C CYS A 55 7.43 19.87 -9.22
N GLN A 56 6.90 18.65 -9.19
CA GLN A 56 5.45 18.40 -9.30
C GLN A 56 4.98 17.47 -8.22
N LEU A 57 4.05 17.95 -7.42
CA LEU A 57 3.44 17.20 -6.32
C LEU A 57 2.19 16.49 -6.83
N VAL A 58 1.99 15.25 -6.41
CA VAL A 58 0.73 14.54 -6.63
C VAL A 58 -0.16 14.74 -5.41
N LEU A 59 -1.36 15.26 -5.62
CA LEU A 59 -2.30 15.62 -4.57
C LEU A 59 -3.52 14.72 -4.58
N SER A 60 -4.02 14.37 -3.40
CA SER A 60 -5.29 13.67 -3.21
C SER A 60 -6.20 14.46 -2.29
N LYS A 61 -7.51 14.47 -2.58
CA LYS A 61 -8.51 15.02 -1.67
C LYS A 61 -8.76 14.02 -0.54
N VAL A 62 -8.68 14.50 0.70
CA VAL A 62 -8.84 13.68 1.90
C VAL A 62 -9.79 14.35 2.90
N LYS A 63 -10.34 13.55 3.81
CA LYS A 63 -11.20 14.04 4.90
C LYS A 63 -10.40 14.67 6.02
N ASP A 64 -9.21 14.14 6.30
CA ASP A 64 -8.35 14.50 7.42
C ASP A 64 -6.99 15.04 6.93
N PRO A 65 -6.94 16.21 6.26
CA PRO A 65 -5.71 16.73 5.66
C PRO A 65 -4.62 17.02 6.70
N GLN A 66 -4.99 17.32 7.96
CA GLN A 66 -4.04 17.58 9.06
C GLN A 66 -3.09 16.40 9.37
N ARG A 67 -3.30 15.26 8.76
CA ARG A 67 -2.40 14.09 8.92
C ARG A 67 -1.23 14.09 7.94
N PHE A 68 -1.23 14.97 6.96
CA PHE A 68 -0.34 14.97 5.80
C PHE A 68 0.30 16.35 5.59
N GLY A 69 1.20 16.44 4.64
CA GLY A 69 1.59 17.71 4.06
C GLY A 69 0.41 18.35 3.32
N VAL A 70 0.10 19.60 3.61
CA VAL A 70 -1.06 20.30 3.06
C VAL A 70 -0.62 21.49 2.21
N PRO A 71 -0.98 21.54 0.92
CA PRO A 71 -0.69 22.68 0.07
C PRO A 71 -1.72 23.80 0.28
N GLU A 72 -1.27 25.04 0.28
CA GLU A 72 -2.12 26.21 0.05
C GLU A 72 -2.04 26.58 -1.43
N ILE A 73 -3.21 26.57 -2.09
CA ILE A 73 -3.30 26.81 -3.53
C ILE A 73 -4.05 28.14 -3.76
N LYS A 74 -3.41 29.08 -4.48
CA LYS A 74 -4.04 30.34 -4.93
C LYS A 74 -3.87 30.51 -6.42
N LYS A 75 -4.97 30.82 -7.11
CA LYS A 75 -5.00 31.01 -8.57
C LYS A 75 -4.30 29.90 -9.36
N GLY A 76 -4.52 28.60 -8.92
CA GLY A 76 -3.95 27.43 -9.58
C GLY A 76 -2.47 27.20 -9.32
N LYS A 77 -1.84 27.91 -8.37
CA LYS A 77 -0.45 27.73 -7.99
C LYS A 77 -0.33 27.36 -6.53
N ILE A 78 0.58 26.47 -6.20
CA ILE A 78 0.96 26.19 -4.81
C ILE A 78 1.79 27.37 -4.32
N ILE A 79 1.36 27.99 -3.23
CA ILE A 79 2.06 29.14 -2.62
C ILE A 79 2.68 28.76 -1.27
N LYS A 80 2.25 27.67 -0.66
CA LYS A 80 2.77 27.14 0.60
C LYS A 80 2.52 25.64 0.68
N VAL A 81 3.43 24.92 1.32
CA VAL A 81 3.24 23.54 1.78
C VAL A 81 3.58 23.50 3.26
N GLU A 82 2.69 22.91 4.07
CA GLU A 82 2.87 22.83 5.52
C GLU A 82 2.66 21.39 5.99
N GLU A 83 3.62 20.83 6.72
CA GLU A 83 3.52 19.47 7.25
C GLU A 83 2.59 19.41 8.46
N LYS A 84 1.57 18.53 8.38
CA LYS A 84 0.61 18.25 9.46
C LYS A 84 0.10 19.51 10.17
N PRO A 85 -0.46 20.48 9.42
CA PRO A 85 -0.90 21.75 10.00
C PRO A 85 -2.06 21.55 10.99
N LYS A 86 -2.08 22.32 12.07
CA LYS A 86 -3.22 22.33 13.01
C LYS A 86 -4.49 22.92 12.38
N ALA A 87 -4.34 23.81 11.41
CA ALA A 87 -5.43 24.46 10.69
C ALA A 87 -5.17 24.37 9.17
N PRO A 88 -5.55 23.25 8.52
CA PRO A 88 -5.31 23.03 7.11
C PRO A 88 -5.94 24.11 6.21
N LYS A 89 -5.21 24.58 5.20
CA LYS A 89 -5.67 25.62 4.27
C LYS A 89 -6.36 25.04 3.02
N SER A 90 -6.34 23.72 2.88
CA SER A 90 -7.04 23.00 1.82
C SER A 90 -7.43 21.60 2.31
N ASN A 91 -8.25 20.91 1.53
CA ASN A 91 -8.59 19.50 1.76
C ASN A 91 -7.71 18.55 0.94
N PHE A 92 -6.59 19.05 0.41
CA PHE A 92 -5.61 18.25 -0.28
C PHE A 92 -4.55 17.73 0.67
N ALA A 93 -4.16 16.48 0.49
CA ALA A 93 -2.94 15.90 1.01
C ALA A 93 -1.89 15.82 -0.09
N VAL A 94 -0.66 16.19 0.22
CA VAL A 94 0.49 15.85 -0.60
C VAL A 94 0.73 14.35 -0.40
N THR A 95 0.66 13.59 -1.48
CA THR A 95 0.89 12.14 -1.44
C THR A 95 2.40 11.84 -1.39
N GLY A 96 2.75 10.59 -1.22
CA GLY A 96 4.15 10.16 -1.29
C GLY A 96 4.68 9.96 -2.73
N ILE A 97 4.20 10.74 -3.69
CA ILE A 97 4.57 10.64 -5.10
C ILE A 97 4.96 12.02 -5.62
N TYR A 98 6.21 12.15 -5.99
CA TYR A 98 6.81 13.41 -6.39
C TYR A 98 7.62 13.26 -7.66
N PHE A 99 7.63 14.28 -8.49
CA PHE A 99 8.48 14.39 -9.67
C PHE A 99 9.39 15.59 -9.49
N TYR A 100 10.67 15.40 -9.69
CA TYR A 100 11.71 16.39 -9.43
C TYR A 100 12.68 16.48 -10.60
N ASP A 101 13.28 17.66 -10.74
CA ASP A 101 14.59 17.82 -11.35
C ASP A 101 15.68 17.92 -10.25
N SER A 102 16.92 18.20 -10.64
CA SER A 102 18.07 18.24 -9.71
C SER A 102 18.00 19.34 -8.65
N HIS A 103 17.14 20.37 -8.79
CA HIS A 103 17.01 21.44 -7.80
C HIS A 103 16.49 20.96 -6.43
N ILE A 104 15.85 19.80 -6.37
CA ILE A 104 15.44 19.23 -5.09
C ILE A 104 16.64 18.93 -4.17
N PHE A 105 17.80 18.59 -4.72
CA PHE A 105 19.02 18.35 -3.93
C PHE A 105 19.50 19.62 -3.24
N GLU A 106 19.43 20.79 -3.92
CA GLU A 106 19.67 22.06 -3.26
C GLU A 106 18.73 22.28 -2.09
N ALA A 107 17.44 22.02 -2.27
CA ALA A 107 16.46 22.19 -1.20
C ALA A 107 16.78 21.28 0.00
N VAL A 108 16.99 19.97 -0.24
CA VAL A 108 17.28 19.00 0.83
C VAL A 108 18.56 19.34 1.60
N ASN A 109 19.58 19.85 0.93
CA ASN A 109 20.84 20.26 1.56
C ASN A 109 20.73 21.56 2.39
N ASN A 110 19.67 22.35 2.22
CA ASN A 110 19.48 23.64 2.88
C ASN A 110 18.36 23.69 3.90
N ILE A 111 17.47 22.67 3.99
CA ILE A 111 16.45 22.61 5.02
C ILE A 111 17.04 22.26 6.39
N LYS A 112 16.34 22.64 7.44
CA LYS A 112 16.70 22.35 8.82
C LYS A 112 15.63 21.50 9.47
N PRO A 113 15.96 20.72 10.51
CA PRO A 113 14.95 19.98 11.25
C PRO A 113 13.83 20.91 11.73
N GLY A 114 12.60 20.51 11.43
CA GLY A 114 11.40 21.22 11.85
C GLY A 114 11.14 21.15 13.36
N TRP A 115 9.99 21.61 13.81
CA TRP A 115 9.59 21.62 15.23
C TRP A 115 9.54 20.22 15.87
N ARG A 116 9.47 19.15 15.06
CA ARG A 116 9.52 17.75 15.51
C ARG A 116 10.96 17.21 15.62
N GLY A 117 11.96 17.98 15.26
CA GLY A 117 13.35 17.55 15.21
C GLY A 117 13.70 16.70 14.00
N GLU A 118 12.81 16.64 12.99
CA GLU A 118 12.93 15.83 11.79
C GLU A 118 13.10 16.73 10.55
N LEU A 119 13.80 16.23 9.51
CA LEU A 119 13.84 16.86 8.20
C LEU A 119 12.61 16.47 7.41
N GLU A 120 11.73 17.43 7.16
CA GLU A 120 10.45 17.19 6.48
C GLU A 120 10.57 17.44 4.98
N ILE A 121 10.02 16.55 4.18
CA ILE A 121 9.97 16.75 2.73
C ILE A 121 9.11 17.97 2.35
N SER A 122 8.12 18.29 3.15
CA SER A 122 7.29 19.50 2.97
C SER A 122 8.11 20.78 3.10
N ASP A 123 9.16 20.80 3.94
CA ASP A 123 10.07 21.94 4.05
C ASP A 123 10.95 22.07 2.82
N ALA A 124 11.35 20.96 2.19
CA ALA A 124 12.06 21.00 0.91
C ALA A 124 11.18 21.57 -0.21
N HIS A 125 9.90 21.19 -0.25
CA HIS A 125 8.95 21.79 -1.20
C HIS A 125 8.75 23.29 -0.92
N GLN A 126 8.67 23.69 0.34
CA GLN A 126 8.57 25.10 0.72
C GLN A 126 9.83 25.87 0.32
N TYR A 127 11.02 25.28 0.51
CA TYR A 127 12.28 25.89 0.06
C TYR A 127 12.27 26.16 -1.45
N LEU A 128 11.81 25.22 -2.28
CA LEU A 128 11.69 25.42 -3.72
C LEU A 128 10.74 26.58 -4.06
N ILE A 129 9.62 26.68 -3.35
CA ILE A 129 8.65 27.78 -3.53
C ILE A 129 9.30 29.13 -3.16
N ASP A 130 9.97 29.19 -2.01
CA ASP A 130 10.61 30.42 -1.51
C ASP A 130 11.76 30.89 -2.40
N LYS A 131 12.40 29.97 -3.15
CA LYS A 131 13.43 30.24 -4.16
C LYS A 131 12.84 30.51 -5.54
N GLU A 132 11.53 30.66 -5.65
CA GLU A 132 10.81 30.94 -6.91
C GLU A 132 10.98 29.83 -7.98
N TYR A 133 11.38 28.61 -7.59
CA TYR A 133 11.30 27.45 -8.46
C TYR A 133 9.85 27.10 -8.77
N ARG A 134 9.60 26.55 -9.94
CA ARG A 134 8.26 26.21 -10.39
C ARG A 134 7.79 24.89 -9.75
N VAL A 135 6.91 25.01 -8.75
CA VAL A 135 6.27 23.89 -8.09
C VAL A 135 4.85 23.75 -8.60
N GLY A 136 4.63 22.74 -9.44
CA GLY A 136 3.32 22.39 -9.96
C GLY A 136 2.64 21.28 -9.17
N TYR A 137 1.43 20.93 -9.59
CA TYR A 137 0.74 19.79 -9.00
C TYR A 137 -0.17 19.07 -10.01
N SER A 138 -0.45 17.80 -9.71
CA SER A 138 -1.45 17.00 -10.38
C SER A 138 -2.42 16.43 -9.33
N GLU A 139 -3.70 16.34 -9.66
CA GLU A 139 -4.70 15.75 -8.78
C GLU A 139 -4.94 14.28 -9.14
N ILE A 140 -5.02 13.41 -8.13
CA ILE A 140 -5.46 12.02 -8.30
C ILE A 140 -6.96 12.01 -8.61
N THR A 141 -7.32 11.42 -9.74
CA THR A 141 -8.71 11.12 -10.09
C THR A 141 -8.99 9.65 -9.76
N GLY A 142 -9.61 9.41 -8.63
CA GLY A 142 -9.83 8.07 -8.12
C GLY A 142 -9.41 7.98 -6.66
N TRP A 143 -8.99 6.80 -6.23
CA TRP A 143 -8.54 6.61 -4.87
C TRP A 143 -7.02 6.59 -4.75
N TRP A 144 -6.57 7.05 -3.62
CA TRP A 144 -5.21 6.94 -3.12
C TRP A 144 -5.26 6.45 -1.68
N LYS A 145 -4.30 5.62 -1.31
CA LYS A 145 -4.17 5.09 0.04
C LYS A 145 -2.70 5.11 0.46
N ASP A 146 -2.45 5.73 1.60
CA ASP A 146 -1.25 5.56 2.39
C ASP A 146 -1.44 4.31 3.26
N THR A 147 -0.53 3.32 3.14
CA THR A 147 -0.62 2.02 3.82
C THR A 147 0.32 1.93 5.04
N GLY A 148 0.50 3.03 5.74
CA GLY A 148 1.36 3.11 6.93
C GLY A 148 0.87 2.31 8.15
N LYS A 149 -0.33 1.71 8.10
CA LYS A 149 -0.88 0.85 9.15
C LYS A 149 -1.40 -0.47 8.55
N PRO A 150 -1.39 -1.57 9.33
CA PRO A 150 -1.91 -2.87 8.86
C PRO A 150 -3.35 -2.81 8.32
N GLU A 151 -4.24 -2.07 8.98
CA GLU A 151 -5.63 -1.93 8.53
C GLU A 151 -5.72 -1.23 7.17
N ASP A 152 -4.80 -0.33 6.86
CA ASP A 152 -4.73 0.36 5.57
C ASP A 152 -4.32 -0.59 4.45
N LEU A 153 -3.50 -1.62 4.72
CA LEU A 153 -3.16 -2.67 3.76
C LEU A 153 -4.39 -3.52 3.37
N ILE A 154 -5.22 -3.89 4.34
CA ILE A 154 -6.47 -4.64 4.08
C ILE A 154 -7.41 -3.80 3.20
N GLU A 155 -7.55 -2.51 3.50
CA GLU A 155 -8.38 -1.62 2.71
C GLU A 155 -7.81 -1.39 1.31
N ALA A 156 -6.49 -1.24 1.17
CA ALA A 156 -5.83 -1.15 -0.13
C ALA A 156 -6.04 -2.43 -0.96
N ASN A 157 -5.93 -3.62 -0.34
CA ASN A 157 -6.23 -4.89 -0.98
C ASN A 157 -7.67 -4.94 -1.52
N ARG A 158 -8.65 -4.51 -0.72
CA ARG A 158 -10.04 -4.40 -1.15
C ARG A 158 -10.18 -3.53 -2.40
N LEU A 159 -9.63 -2.32 -2.36
CA LEU A 159 -9.68 -1.35 -3.45
C LEU A 159 -9.01 -1.87 -4.73
N VAL A 160 -7.86 -2.53 -4.60
CA VAL A 160 -7.15 -3.15 -5.72
C VAL A 160 -7.98 -4.29 -6.33
N LEU A 161 -8.53 -5.16 -5.49
CA LEU A 161 -9.36 -6.28 -5.94
C LEU A 161 -10.62 -5.80 -6.67
N GLU A 162 -11.32 -4.78 -6.15
CA GLU A 162 -12.46 -4.16 -6.83
C GLU A 162 -12.08 -3.64 -8.23
N GLN A 163 -10.91 -3.03 -8.34
CA GLN A 163 -10.46 -2.45 -9.60
C GLN A 163 -10.07 -3.51 -10.64
N ILE A 164 -9.34 -4.53 -10.23
CA ILE A 164 -8.97 -5.66 -11.11
C ILE A 164 -10.23 -6.30 -11.68
N ILE A 165 -11.26 -6.41 -10.88
CA ILE A 165 -12.54 -7.02 -11.21
C ILE A 165 -13.37 -6.17 -12.18
N ASN A 166 -13.37 -4.85 -12.03
CA ASN A 166 -14.14 -3.98 -12.92
C ASN A 166 -13.63 -4.03 -14.38
N HIS A 167 -12.37 -4.45 -14.59
CA HIS A 167 -11.72 -4.41 -15.88
C HIS A 167 -11.42 -5.78 -16.52
N LYS A 168 -11.67 -6.90 -15.83
CA LYS A 168 -11.35 -8.24 -16.34
C LYS A 168 -12.45 -9.25 -16.01
N GLU A 169 -12.65 -10.22 -16.89
CA GLU A 169 -13.38 -11.45 -16.58
C GLU A 169 -12.57 -12.31 -15.61
N SER A 170 -13.22 -13.31 -15.00
CA SER A 170 -12.50 -14.30 -14.18
C SER A 170 -11.41 -14.98 -14.98
N ILE A 171 -10.24 -15.16 -14.39
CA ILE A 171 -9.10 -15.82 -14.99
C ILE A 171 -8.85 -17.10 -14.20
N ILE A 172 -9.21 -18.25 -14.77
CA ILE A 172 -9.02 -19.56 -14.14
C ILE A 172 -7.97 -20.32 -14.92
N GLN A 173 -6.74 -20.36 -14.43
CA GLN A 173 -5.61 -21.10 -15.01
C GLN A 173 -5.27 -22.35 -14.17
N GLY A 174 -5.77 -22.44 -12.95
CA GLY A 174 -5.65 -23.60 -12.08
C GLY A 174 -6.70 -24.67 -12.36
N LYS A 175 -6.71 -25.69 -11.52
CA LYS A 175 -7.69 -26.80 -11.59
C LYS A 175 -8.80 -26.56 -10.56
N VAL A 176 -10.04 -26.64 -11.01
CA VAL A 176 -11.23 -26.57 -10.18
C VAL A 176 -12.01 -27.87 -10.39
N ASP A 177 -12.37 -28.58 -9.33
CA ASP A 177 -13.13 -29.81 -9.43
C ASP A 177 -14.64 -29.54 -9.62
N ASN A 178 -15.41 -30.61 -9.84
CA ASN A 178 -16.86 -30.51 -10.08
C ASN A 178 -17.69 -30.30 -8.80
N HIS A 179 -17.09 -30.37 -7.62
CA HIS A 179 -17.73 -30.16 -6.33
C HIS A 179 -17.50 -28.75 -5.80
N SER A 180 -16.68 -27.97 -6.50
CA SER A 180 -16.36 -26.59 -6.13
C SER A 180 -17.25 -25.60 -6.87
N GLU A 181 -17.62 -24.53 -6.18
CA GLU A 181 -18.40 -23.43 -6.74
C GLU A 181 -17.59 -22.14 -6.79
N ILE A 182 -17.60 -21.48 -7.94
CA ILE A 182 -16.93 -20.20 -8.15
C ILE A 182 -18.00 -19.14 -8.46
N ILE A 183 -18.18 -18.19 -7.56
CA ILE A 183 -19.18 -17.11 -7.71
C ILE A 183 -18.46 -15.76 -7.79
N GLY A 184 -18.89 -14.90 -8.70
CA GLY A 184 -18.28 -13.60 -8.89
C GLY A 184 -16.95 -13.66 -9.67
N LYS A 185 -16.15 -12.63 -9.59
CA LYS A 185 -14.90 -12.55 -10.35
C LYS A 185 -13.72 -13.03 -9.52
N VAL A 186 -13.00 -14.01 -10.04
CA VAL A 186 -11.91 -14.69 -9.35
C VAL A 186 -10.70 -14.83 -10.27
N ILE A 187 -9.51 -14.68 -9.73
CA ILE A 187 -8.26 -15.02 -10.40
C ILE A 187 -7.67 -16.24 -9.70
N ILE A 188 -7.57 -17.35 -10.43
CA ILE A 188 -6.91 -18.57 -9.95
C ILE A 188 -5.71 -18.81 -10.87
N GLU A 189 -4.52 -18.69 -10.30
CA GLU A 189 -3.27 -18.80 -11.06
C GLU A 189 -2.92 -20.26 -11.38
N LYS A 190 -1.90 -20.44 -12.22
CA LYS A 190 -1.43 -21.74 -12.69
C LYS A 190 -1.09 -22.69 -11.53
N GLU A 191 -1.34 -23.97 -11.73
CA GLU A 191 -1.08 -25.06 -10.77
C GLU A 191 -1.81 -24.94 -9.42
N ALA A 192 -2.65 -23.91 -9.21
CA ALA A 192 -3.55 -23.88 -8.06
C ALA A 192 -4.63 -24.96 -8.20
N LYS A 193 -5.07 -25.51 -7.07
CA LYS A 193 -6.08 -26.59 -7.02
C LYS A 193 -7.18 -26.17 -6.06
N ILE A 194 -8.41 -26.18 -6.55
CA ILE A 194 -9.62 -25.91 -5.78
C ILE A 194 -10.45 -27.19 -5.75
N LEU A 195 -10.65 -27.77 -4.57
CA LEU A 195 -11.26 -29.05 -4.36
C LEU A 195 -12.37 -28.94 -3.32
N ASN A 196 -13.59 -29.33 -3.69
CA ASN A 196 -14.77 -29.31 -2.81
C ASN A 196 -14.90 -28.00 -2.00
N SER A 197 -14.76 -26.86 -2.67
CA SER A 197 -14.63 -25.56 -2.02
C SER A 197 -15.49 -24.48 -2.69
N ASN A 198 -15.92 -23.50 -1.91
CA ASN A 198 -16.69 -22.36 -2.38
C ASN A 198 -15.81 -21.11 -2.41
N ILE A 199 -15.69 -20.50 -3.58
CA ILE A 199 -14.91 -19.29 -3.78
C ILE A 199 -15.85 -18.15 -4.19
N LEU A 200 -15.98 -17.15 -3.35
CA LEU A 200 -16.83 -15.98 -3.59
C LEU A 200 -15.96 -14.74 -3.83
N GLY A 201 -15.90 -14.33 -5.09
CA GLY A 201 -15.09 -13.16 -5.50
C GLY A 201 -15.61 -11.82 -4.96
N PRO A 202 -14.76 -10.82 -4.95
CA PRO A 202 -13.43 -10.72 -5.58
C PRO A 202 -12.31 -11.44 -4.81
N VAL A 203 -11.64 -12.38 -5.45
CA VAL A 203 -10.59 -13.21 -4.84
C VAL A 203 -9.43 -13.42 -5.80
N ILE A 204 -8.21 -13.45 -5.29
CA ILE A 204 -7.02 -13.93 -6.02
C ILE A 204 -6.44 -15.11 -5.26
N ILE A 205 -6.20 -16.22 -5.97
CA ILE A 205 -5.53 -17.41 -5.47
C ILE A 205 -4.26 -17.63 -6.31
N GLY A 206 -3.11 -17.52 -5.66
CA GLY A 206 -1.79 -17.61 -6.26
C GLY A 206 -1.41 -19.04 -6.69
N LYS A 207 -0.39 -19.12 -7.52
CA LYS A 207 0.10 -20.36 -8.13
C LYS A 207 0.43 -21.43 -7.06
N ASN A 208 0.28 -22.72 -7.44
CA ASN A 208 0.57 -23.89 -6.61
C ASN A 208 -0.22 -23.94 -5.27
N THR A 209 -1.17 -23.04 -5.04
CA THR A 209 -1.98 -23.01 -3.81
C THR A 209 -3.04 -24.11 -3.86
N ILE A 210 -3.25 -24.79 -2.74
CA ILE A 210 -4.28 -25.80 -2.57
C ILE A 210 -5.36 -25.25 -1.64
N VAL A 211 -6.60 -25.27 -2.11
CA VAL A 211 -7.79 -24.95 -1.32
C VAL A 211 -8.70 -26.15 -1.35
N GLU A 212 -8.96 -26.77 -0.21
CA GLU A 212 -9.76 -27.99 -0.10
C GLU A 212 -10.74 -27.92 1.06
N ASN A 213 -12.00 -28.37 0.83
CA ASN A 213 -13.09 -28.35 1.81
C ASN A 213 -13.23 -26.99 2.51
N SER A 214 -13.10 -25.89 1.77
CA SER A 214 -12.91 -24.57 2.36
C SER A 214 -13.82 -23.53 1.71
N TYR A 215 -14.05 -22.44 2.43
CA TYR A 215 -14.71 -21.24 1.92
C TYR A 215 -13.72 -20.09 1.83
N ILE A 216 -13.61 -19.48 0.65
CA ILE A 216 -12.83 -18.27 0.45
C ILE A 216 -13.78 -17.15 0.02
N GLY A 217 -14.01 -16.22 0.92
CA GLY A 217 -14.92 -15.09 0.75
C GLY A 217 -14.28 -13.88 0.09
N PRO A 218 -15.09 -12.84 -0.18
CA PRO A 218 -14.69 -11.69 -0.97
C PRO A 218 -13.52 -10.91 -0.33
N PHE A 219 -12.81 -10.18 -1.19
CA PHE A 219 -11.66 -9.35 -0.83
C PHE A 219 -10.50 -10.11 -0.19
N THR A 220 -10.36 -11.39 -0.53
CA THR A 220 -9.26 -12.25 -0.06
C THR A 220 -8.20 -12.39 -1.15
N ALA A 221 -6.94 -12.15 -0.77
CA ALA A 221 -5.78 -12.40 -1.58
C ALA A 221 -4.93 -13.49 -0.93
N ILE A 222 -4.78 -14.63 -1.60
CA ILE A 222 -3.93 -15.73 -1.17
C ILE A 222 -2.76 -15.80 -2.15
N TYR A 223 -1.54 -15.73 -1.62
CA TYR A 223 -0.34 -15.75 -2.43
C TYR A 223 0.02 -17.19 -2.85
N TYR A 224 1.21 -17.43 -3.38
CA TYR A 224 1.57 -18.73 -3.95
C TYR A 224 2.02 -19.76 -2.89
N ASP A 225 1.97 -21.06 -3.25
CA ASP A 225 2.41 -22.20 -2.43
C ASP A 225 1.70 -22.31 -1.07
N CYS A 226 0.47 -21.81 -0.94
CA CYS A 226 -0.32 -21.89 0.28
C CYS A 226 -1.14 -23.18 0.34
N GLN A 227 -1.55 -23.58 1.55
CA GLN A 227 -2.47 -24.69 1.81
C GLN A 227 -3.58 -24.19 2.73
N ILE A 228 -4.81 -24.23 2.24
CA ILE A 228 -6.02 -23.87 2.98
C ILE A 228 -6.93 -25.10 2.99
N LEU A 229 -7.03 -25.75 4.13
CA LEU A 229 -7.77 -27.01 4.27
C LEU A 229 -8.79 -26.89 5.39
N ASN A 230 -10.04 -27.32 5.14
CA ASN A 230 -11.12 -27.33 6.12
C ASN A 230 -11.26 -26.01 6.89
N SER A 231 -11.21 -24.88 6.19
CA SER A 231 -11.14 -23.57 6.82
C SER A 231 -11.93 -22.52 6.04
N GLU A 232 -12.36 -21.47 6.73
CA GLU A 232 -13.06 -20.34 6.12
C GLU A 232 -12.25 -19.05 6.25
N ILE A 233 -12.10 -18.33 5.14
CA ILE A 233 -11.30 -17.08 5.10
C ILE A 233 -12.02 -16.05 4.25
N GLU A 234 -12.12 -14.80 4.74
CA GLU A 234 -12.58 -13.68 3.93
C GLU A 234 -11.87 -12.38 4.29
N TYR A 235 -11.90 -11.41 3.40
CA TYR A 235 -11.41 -10.05 3.62
C TYR A 235 -9.97 -10.03 4.18
N SER A 236 -9.08 -10.91 3.70
CA SER A 236 -7.78 -11.18 4.31
C SER A 236 -6.66 -11.26 3.27
N ILE A 237 -5.43 -11.07 3.73
CA ILE A 237 -4.21 -11.20 2.95
C ILE A 237 -3.40 -12.36 3.52
N ILE A 238 -3.16 -13.39 2.73
CA ILE A 238 -2.36 -14.58 3.10
C ILE A 238 -1.10 -14.59 2.25
N MET A 239 0.04 -14.39 2.90
CA MET A 239 1.33 -14.40 2.21
C MET A 239 1.78 -15.83 1.86
N GLU A 240 2.80 -15.90 1.02
CA GLU A 240 3.26 -17.16 0.43
C GLU A 240 3.67 -18.23 1.45
N LYS A 241 3.51 -19.50 1.06
CA LYS A 241 3.93 -20.70 1.80
C LYS A 241 3.26 -20.88 3.16
N SER A 242 2.10 -20.24 3.33
CA SER A 242 1.33 -20.31 4.57
C SER A 242 0.40 -21.52 4.57
N LYS A 243 0.15 -22.08 5.76
CA LYS A 243 -0.77 -23.20 5.96
C LYS A 243 -1.84 -22.81 6.96
N ILE A 244 -3.12 -23.05 6.60
CA ILE A 244 -4.27 -22.85 7.44
C ILE A 244 -5.10 -24.12 7.36
N ILE A 245 -5.14 -24.89 8.46
CA ILE A 245 -5.68 -26.25 8.44
C ILE A 245 -6.57 -26.47 9.64
N ASP A 246 -7.80 -26.98 9.38
CA ASP A 246 -8.80 -27.38 10.37
C ASP A 246 -9.21 -26.24 11.33
N ILE A 247 -9.36 -25.02 10.79
CA ILE A 247 -9.78 -23.87 11.58
C ILE A 247 -11.29 -23.70 11.51
N GLU A 248 -11.97 -23.99 12.61
CA GLU A 248 -13.44 -24.00 12.71
C GLU A 248 -14.06 -22.60 12.66
N THR A 249 -13.33 -21.59 13.12
CA THR A 249 -13.80 -20.19 13.13
C THR A 249 -13.29 -19.49 11.91
N ARG A 250 -14.15 -18.73 11.22
CA ARG A 250 -13.77 -17.95 10.03
C ARG A 250 -12.68 -16.94 10.38
N ILE A 251 -11.63 -16.92 9.56
CA ILE A 251 -10.59 -15.91 9.60
C ILE A 251 -11.06 -14.72 8.75
N GLU A 252 -11.18 -13.57 9.39
CA GLU A 252 -11.64 -12.34 8.75
C GLU A 252 -10.68 -11.18 9.04
N ARG A 253 -10.57 -10.22 8.11
CA ARG A 253 -9.80 -8.97 8.23
C ARG A 253 -8.39 -9.18 8.78
N SER A 254 -7.73 -10.22 8.28
CA SER A 254 -6.43 -10.67 8.79
C SER A 254 -5.32 -10.49 7.75
N ILE A 255 -4.12 -10.21 8.24
CA ILE A 255 -2.90 -10.23 7.44
C ILE A 255 -2.02 -11.31 8.02
N LEU A 256 -1.81 -12.36 7.23
CA LEU A 256 -1.00 -13.51 7.63
C LEU A 256 0.31 -13.47 6.86
N GLY A 257 1.41 -13.38 7.59
CA GLY A 257 2.75 -13.25 7.03
C GLY A 257 3.21 -14.50 6.29
N LYS A 258 4.40 -14.42 5.74
CA LYS A 258 5.02 -15.50 4.98
C LYS A 258 5.31 -16.73 5.83
N SER A 259 5.03 -17.92 5.29
CA SER A 259 5.36 -19.21 5.89
C SER A 259 4.79 -19.41 7.30
N ILE A 260 3.64 -18.79 7.58
CA ILE A 260 2.94 -19.04 8.84
C ILE A 260 2.19 -20.36 8.79
N GLU A 261 1.96 -20.93 9.95
CA GLU A 261 1.23 -22.17 10.12
C GLU A 261 0.17 -22.00 11.23
N ILE A 262 -1.11 -22.05 10.85
CA ILE A 262 -2.26 -22.04 11.77
C ILE A 262 -2.95 -23.38 11.61
N VAL A 263 -2.83 -24.23 12.63
CA VAL A 263 -3.32 -25.60 12.59
C VAL A 263 -4.03 -25.92 13.90
N LYS A 264 -5.20 -26.54 13.80
CA LYS A 264 -5.90 -27.02 14.99
C LYS A 264 -5.14 -28.19 15.62
N GLY A 265 -4.69 -28.00 16.86
CA GLY A 265 -4.09 -29.07 17.64
C GLY A 265 -5.14 -30.09 18.12
N ASN A 266 -4.95 -31.36 17.82
CA ASN A 266 -5.82 -32.45 18.25
C ASN A 266 -5.40 -33.11 19.58
N SER A 267 -4.35 -32.58 20.23
CA SER A 267 -3.82 -33.15 21.49
C SER A 267 -4.60 -32.67 22.74
N ARG A 268 -4.51 -33.45 23.81
CA ARG A 268 -4.94 -33.05 25.16
C ARG A 268 -3.73 -32.87 26.07
N PRO A 269 -3.68 -31.86 26.96
CA PRO A 269 -4.71 -30.80 27.14
C PRO A 269 -4.80 -29.89 25.91
N LYS A 270 -5.99 -29.29 25.71
CA LYS A 270 -6.17 -28.25 24.65
C LYS A 270 -5.32 -27.04 25.03
N THR A 271 -4.33 -26.74 24.22
CA THR A 271 -3.44 -25.59 24.42
C THR A 271 -3.37 -24.75 23.15
N GLN A 272 -3.28 -23.44 23.33
CA GLN A 272 -2.90 -22.54 22.26
C GLN A 272 -1.43 -22.16 22.47
N ARG A 273 -0.65 -22.28 21.42
CA ARG A 273 0.77 -21.90 21.42
C ARG A 273 1.00 -20.85 20.36
N PHE A 274 1.53 -19.71 20.77
CA PHE A 274 1.84 -18.60 19.87
C PHE A 274 3.35 -18.35 19.85
N ILE A 275 3.90 -18.16 18.66
CA ILE A 275 5.23 -17.63 18.42
C ILE A 275 5.00 -16.45 17.46
N LEU A 276 5.07 -15.25 17.99
CA LEU A 276 4.62 -14.03 17.30
C LEU A 276 5.78 -13.06 17.17
N GLY A 277 5.76 -12.27 16.11
CA GLY A 277 6.67 -11.15 15.92
C GLY A 277 6.15 -9.86 16.58
N ASP A 278 6.90 -8.78 16.41
CA ASP A 278 6.56 -7.46 16.92
C ASP A 278 5.22 -6.97 16.32
N GLN A 279 4.47 -6.22 17.13
CA GLN A 279 3.18 -5.60 16.76
C GLN A 279 2.08 -6.58 16.34
N SER A 280 2.19 -7.86 16.66
CA SER A 280 1.13 -8.83 16.41
C SER A 280 -0.11 -8.54 17.26
N ASN A 281 -1.29 -8.66 16.65
CA ASN A 281 -2.59 -8.52 17.32
C ASN A 281 -3.43 -9.74 17.00
N ILE A 282 -3.92 -10.45 18.02
CA ILE A 282 -4.75 -11.66 17.90
C ILE A 282 -6.03 -11.45 18.68
N LYS A 283 -7.17 -11.70 18.04
CA LYS A 283 -8.48 -11.86 18.67
C LYS A 283 -8.91 -13.31 18.52
N LEU A 284 -9.21 -13.95 19.63
CA LEU A 284 -9.66 -15.35 19.72
C LEU A 284 -11.16 -15.40 20.02
#